data_e9e61000d91a5076969cb2aee50b4301
#
_entry.id   e9e61000d91a5076969cb2aee50b4301
#
_cell.length_a   1.000
_cell.length_b   1.000
_cell.length_c   1.000
_cell.angle_alpha   90.00
_cell.angle_beta   90.00
_cell.angle_gamma   90.00
#
_symmetry.space_group_name_H-M   'P 1'
#
loop_
_entity.id
_entity.type
_entity.pdbx_description
1 polymer ?
#
loop_
_entity_poly.entity_id
_entity_poly.type
_entity_poly.pdbx_seq_one_letter_code
_entity_poly.pdbx_strand_id
1 'polypeptide(L)'
;LGLILNTHMQNIIKNVETLQKKKRNGSKRLFAKDTGSALSDYIKQTTSSCFICDRIKNTFKRYLVTTLYLYEKDSDFRKKFKNSKGFCLEHYGMLYDLAPSHLSGQVLVDFTSDLNEIFLTNFKRVQEDVSWFVDKHDYRNKEASWKNSKDSLPRAMTKVNSILSEN
;
A
#
# COMPACT_ATOMS: atom_id res chain seq x y z
N LEU A 1 7.62 -12.29 -15.20
CA LEU A 1 7.21 -13.06 -14.02
C LEU A 1 8.07 -14.33 -13.86
N GLY A 2 8.25 -15.16 -14.90
CA GLY A 2 9.02 -16.41 -14.85
C GLY A 2 10.46 -16.24 -14.34
N LEU A 3 11.19 -15.22 -14.82
CA LEU A 3 12.56 -14.94 -14.36
C LEU A 3 12.61 -14.61 -12.85
N ILE A 4 11.69 -13.78 -12.37
CA ILE A 4 11.61 -13.40 -10.95
C ILE A 4 11.33 -14.64 -10.09
N LEU A 5 10.36 -15.46 -10.49
CA LEU A 5 9.99 -16.67 -9.77
C LEU A 5 11.15 -17.69 -9.77
N ASN A 6 11.82 -17.88 -10.91
CA ASN A 6 12.99 -18.75 -11.01
C ASN A 6 14.11 -18.32 -10.06
N THR A 7 14.45 -17.02 -10.03
CA THR A 7 15.45 -16.49 -9.09
C THR A 7 15.04 -16.71 -7.64
N HIS A 8 13.76 -16.53 -7.31
CA HIS A 8 13.25 -16.77 -5.96
C HIS A 8 13.37 -18.26 -5.58
N MET A 9 13.00 -19.17 -6.47
CA MET A 9 13.14 -20.62 -6.25
C MET A 9 14.60 -21.03 -6.05
N GLN A 10 15.53 -20.47 -6.84
CA GLN A 10 16.97 -20.73 -6.68
C GLN A 10 17.46 -20.28 -5.30
N ASN A 11 17.01 -19.12 -4.81
CA ASN A 11 17.35 -18.63 -3.47
C ASN A 11 16.78 -19.55 -2.37
N ILE A 12 15.55 -20.04 -2.52
CA ILE A 12 14.96 -21.00 -1.57
C ILE A 12 15.79 -22.27 -1.52
N ILE A 13 16.13 -22.85 -2.67
CA ILE A 13 16.95 -24.08 -2.75
C ILE A 13 18.28 -23.87 -2.03
N LYS A 14 19.01 -22.81 -2.35
CA LYS A 14 20.31 -22.49 -1.73
C LYS A 14 20.21 -22.33 -0.21
N ASN A 15 19.17 -21.66 0.29
CA ASN A 15 18.97 -21.46 1.73
C ASN A 15 18.63 -22.77 2.44
N VAL A 16 17.74 -23.57 1.87
CA VAL A 16 17.36 -24.89 2.43
C VAL A 16 18.58 -25.81 2.50
N GLU A 17 19.37 -25.90 1.43
CA GLU A 17 20.62 -26.72 1.42
C GLU A 17 21.61 -26.25 2.49
N THR A 18 21.77 -24.93 2.65
CA THR A 18 22.69 -24.35 3.64
C THR A 18 22.25 -24.68 5.07
N LEU A 19 20.95 -24.56 5.35
CA LEU A 19 20.37 -24.88 6.67
C LEU A 19 20.44 -26.37 6.99
N GLN A 20 20.24 -27.24 6.00
CA GLN A 20 20.40 -28.69 6.15
C GLN A 20 21.85 -29.07 6.44
N LYS A 21 22.85 -28.48 5.76
CA LYS A 21 24.28 -28.72 5.98
C LYS A 21 24.69 -28.29 7.39
N LYS A 22 24.20 -27.14 7.90
CA LYS A 22 24.45 -26.68 9.28
C LYS A 22 23.91 -27.67 10.32
N LYS A 23 22.73 -28.26 10.10
CA LYS A 23 22.16 -29.27 11.00
C LYS A 23 23.00 -30.54 11.07
N ARG A 24 23.57 -31.00 9.96
CA ARG A 24 24.43 -32.18 9.89
C ARG A 24 25.76 -32.00 10.63
N ASN A 25 26.33 -30.80 10.60
CA ASN A 25 27.61 -30.48 11.24
C ASN A 25 27.48 -30.12 12.73
N GLY A 26 26.26 -29.86 13.23
CA GLY A 26 25.98 -29.43 14.61
C GLY A 26 25.58 -30.56 15.57
N SER A 27 25.58 -31.83 15.19
CA SER A 27 24.94 -32.94 15.93
C SER A 27 25.74 -33.49 17.12
N LYS A 28 26.44 -32.67 17.92
CA LYS A 28 27.13 -33.05 19.17
C LYS A 28 26.72 -32.23 20.41
N ARG A 29 25.53 -31.68 20.47
CA ARG A 29 25.01 -31.07 21.72
C ARG A 29 23.80 -31.83 22.21
N LEU A 30 24.02 -32.72 23.17
CA LEU A 30 23.05 -33.63 23.80
C LEU A 30 21.97 -32.96 24.67
N PHE A 31 21.98 -31.62 24.82
CA PHE A 31 21.02 -30.87 25.65
C PHE A 31 20.61 -29.51 25.03
N ALA A 32 20.38 -29.42 23.75
CA ALA A 32 19.75 -28.22 23.18
C ALA A 32 18.22 -28.41 23.22
N LYS A 33 17.54 -27.63 24.05
CA LYS A 33 16.09 -27.47 24.03
C LYS A 33 15.68 -27.16 22.59
N ASP A 34 14.78 -27.95 22.02
CA ASP A 34 14.34 -27.90 20.64
C ASP A 34 13.62 -26.57 20.36
N THR A 35 14.36 -25.52 20.13
CA THR A 35 13.86 -24.33 19.48
C THR A 35 13.67 -24.71 18.03
N GLY A 36 12.43 -24.69 17.53
CA GLY A 36 12.02 -25.13 16.21
C GLY A 36 13.11 -24.93 15.16
N SER A 37 13.42 -25.98 14.38
CA SER A 37 14.66 -25.97 13.58
C SER A 37 14.70 -24.69 12.75
N ALA A 38 15.88 -24.04 12.60
CA ALA A 38 16.08 -22.85 11.76
C ALA A 38 15.52 -23.03 10.34
N LEU A 39 15.42 -24.27 9.87
CA LEU A 39 14.72 -24.62 8.62
C LEU A 39 13.20 -24.43 8.76
N SER A 40 12.59 -24.85 9.87
CA SER A 40 11.14 -24.64 10.08
C SER A 40 10.79 -23.15 10.14
N ASP A 41 11.62 -22.38 10.83
CA ASP A 41 11.40 -20.92 10.93
C ASP A 41 11.57 -20.24 9.55
N TYR A 42 12.58 -20.63 8.79
CA TYR A 42 12.77 -20.16 7.42
C TYR A 42 11.57 -20.52 6.51
N ILE A 43 11.06 -21.76 6.59
CA ILE A 43 9.87 -22.18 5.82
C ILE A 43 8.65 -21.35 6.21
N LYS A 44 8.37 -21.19 7.53
CA LYS A 44 7.26 -20.37 8.02
C LYS A 44 7.35 -18.94 7.52
N GLN A 45 8.52 -18.33 7.62
CA GLN A 45 8.75 -16.98 7.13
C GLN A 45 8.53 -16.85 5.62
N THR A 46 9.05 -17.82 4.83
CA THR A 46 8.92 -17.83 3.37
C THR A 46 7.48 -18.06 2.93
N THR A 47 6.71 -18.91 3.64
CA THR A 47 5.30 -19.20 3.32
C THR A 47 4.33 -18.13 3.83
N SER A 48 4.71 -17.35 4.85
CA SER A 48 3.88 -16.24 5.36
C SER A 48 4.02 -14.95 4.55
N SER A 49 4.96 -14.87 3.61
CA SER A 49 5.20 -13.71 2.75
C SER A 49 5.08 -14.08 1.27
N CYS A 50 4.74 -13.09 0.46
CA CYS A 50 4.79 -13.23 -1.00
C CYS A 50 5.95 -12.39 -1.52
N PHE A 51 6.98 -13.04 -2.07
CA PHE A 51 8.16 -12.34 -2.61
C PHE A 51 7.81 -11.19 -3.57
N ILE A 52 6.82 -11.41 -4.43
CA ILE A 52 6.36 -10.39 -5.39
C ILE A 52 5.67 -9.24 -4.65
N CYS A 53 4.77 -9.55 -3.70
CA CYS A 53 4.09 -8.54 -2.90
C CYS A 53 5.08 -7.71 -2.07
N ASP A 54 6.07 -8.36 -1.45
CA ASP A 54 7.10 -7.66 -0.68
C ASP A 54 7.98 -6.77 -1.59
N ARG A 55 8.29 -7.23 -2.78
CA ARG A 55 9.01 -6.44 -3.78
C ARG A 55 8.21 -5.20 -4.21
N ILE A 56 6.91 -5.37 -4.45
CA ILE A 56 5.99 -4.27 -4.79
C ILE A 56 5.92 -3.27 -3.62
N LYS A 57 5.68 -3.75 -2.39
CA LYS A 57 5.62 -2.91 -1.18
C LYS A 57 6.89 -2.10 -0.98
N ASN A 58 8.06 -2.73 -1.10
CA ASN A 58 9.35 -2.07 -0.97
C ASN A 58 9.61 -1.03 -2.06
N THR A 59 9.19 -1.30 -3.30
CA THR A 59 9.29 -0.34 -4.40
C THR A 59 8.32 0.81 -4.17
N PHE A 60 7.10 0.52 -3.76
CA PHE A 60 6.08 1.52 -3.48
C PHE A 60 6.51 2.48 -2.35
N LYS A 61 7.09 1.95 -1.27
CA LYS A 61 7.63 2.79 -0.18
C LYS A 61 8.63 3.83 -0.71
N ARG A 62 9.46 3.49 -1.68
CA ARG A 62 10.39 4.45 -2.31
C ARG A 62 9.65 5.56 -3.08
N TYR A 63 8.53 5.25 -3.74
CA TYR A 63 7.70 6.27 -4.38
C TYR A 63 7.08 7.23 -3.36
N LEU A 64 6.63 6.73 -2.20
CA LEU A 64 6.12 7.58 -1.12
C LEU A 64 7.21 8.54 -0.60
N VAL A 65 8.43 8.04 -0.36
CA VAL A 65 9.59 8.87 0.03
C VAL A 65 9.90 9.93 -1.04
N THR A 66 9.89 9.54 -2.31
CA THR A 66 10.09 10.48 -3.42
C THR A 66 9.00 11.56 -3.45
N THR A 67 7.74 11.20 -3.16
CA THR A 67 6.64 12.16 -3.07
C THR A 67 6.90 13.20 -1.97
N LEU A 68 7.35 12.79 -0.79
CA LEU A 68 7.70 13.68 0.31
C LEU A 68 8.87 14.59 -0.06
N TYR A 69 9.92 14.03 -0.66
CA TYR A 69 11.07 14.79 -1.13
C TYR A 69 10.68 15.85 -2.17
N LEU A 70 9.88 15.49 -3.18
CA LEU A 70 9.43 16.42 -4.21
C LEU A 70 8.50 17.49 -3.62
N TYR A 71 7.65 17.12 -2.66
CA TYR A 71 6.80 18.10 -1.97
C TYR A 71 7.64 19.17 -1.24
N GLU A 72 8.75 18.79 -0.63
CA GLU A 72 9.67 19.71 0.03
C GLU A 72 10.46 20.57 -0.97
N LYS A 73 10.99 19.98 -2.03
CA LYS A 73 11.99 20.60 -2.89
C LYS A 73 11.45 21.23 -4.17
N ASP A 74 10.28 20.81 -4.64
CA ASP A 74 9.72 21.23 -5.94
C ASP A 74 8.38 21.95 -5.75
N SER A 75 8.36 23.26 -5.97
CA SER A 75 7.17 24.10 -5.83
C SER A 75 6.08 23.76 -6.84
N ASP A 76 6.43 23.31 -8.04
CA ASP A 76 5.44 22.95 -9.06
C ASP A 76 4.84 21.58 -8.77
N PHE A 77 5.63 20.65 -8.22
CA PHE A 77 5.11 19.40 -7.67
C PHE A 77 4.12 19.67 -6.53
N ARG A 78 4.46 20.57 -5.59
CA ARG A 78 3.56 20.95 -4.48
C ARG A 78 2.22 21.50 -4.99
N LYS A 79 2.23 22.31 -6.04
CA LYS A 79 0.98 22.80 -6.68
C LYS A 79 0.18 21.65 -7.30
N LYS A 80 0.85 20.72 -8.00
CA LYS A 80 0.18 19.54 -8.58
C LYS A 80 -0.37 18.62 -7.50
N PHE A 81 0.35 18.43 -6.40
CA PHE A 81 -0.08 17.65 -5.24
C PHE A 81 -1.38 18.21 -4.67
N LYS A 82 -1.44 19.52 -4.38
CA LYS A 82 -2.63 20.21 -3.88
C LYS A 82 -3.85 20.10 -4.80
N ASN A 83 -3.63 20.12 -6.10
CA ASN A 83 -4.69 20.02 -7.12
C ASN A 83 -5.03 18.58 -7.52
N SER A 84 -4.46 17.59 -6.85
CA SER A 84 -4.68 16.18 -7.16
C SER A 84 -6.06 15.69 -6.68
N LYS A 85 -6.50 14.55 -7.20
CA LYS A 85 -7.69 13.84 -6.71
C LYS A 85 -7.43 13.08 -5.40
N GLY A 86 -6.27 13.29 -4.77
CA GLY A 86 -5.87 12.68 -3.52
C GLY A 86 -5.64 11.16 -3.62
N PHE A 87 -5.55 10.54 -2.48
CA PHE A 87 -5.15 9.14 -2.31
C PHE A 87 -6.32 8.27 -1.88
N CYS A 88 -6.19 6.95 -1.98
CA CYS A 88 -7.06 6.03 -1.27
C CYS A 88 -6.70 6.01 0.23
N LEU A 89 -7.55 5.44 1.06
CA LEU A 89 -7.39 5.43 2.51
C LEU A 89 -6.05 4.82 2.96
N GLU A 90 -5.64 3.70 2.34
CA GLU A 90 -4.37 3.04 2.64
C GLU A 90 -3.17 3.96 2.35
N HIS A 91 -3.10 4.53 1.13
CA HIS A 91 -1.98 5.38 0.73
C HIS A 91 -1.95 6.73 1.47
N TYR A 92 -3.12 7.26 1.82
CA TYR A 92 -3.23 8.41 2.73
C TYR A 92 -2.59 8.10 4.08
N GLY A 93 -2.94 6.96 4.71
CA GLY A 93 -2.35 6.52 5.98
C GLY A 93 -0.83 6.33 5.89
N MET A 94 -0.36 5.66 4.82
CA MET A 94 1.09 5.44 4.61
C MET A 94 1.87 6.75 4.47
N LEU A 95 1.34 7.75 3.75
CA LEU A 95 1.96 9.08 3.62
C LEU A 95 1.96 9.83 4.95
N TYR A 96 0.84 9.76 5.69
CA TYR A 96 0.69 10.38 7.00
C TYR A 96 1.73 9.84 7.99
N ASP A 97 1.87 8.51 8.08
CA ASP A 97 2.80 7.84 8.99
C ASP A 97 4.28 8.08 8.60
N LEU A 98 4.56 8.17 7.29
CA LEU A 98 5.93 8.32 6.79
C LEU A 98 6.43 9.77 6.87
N ALA A 99 5.55 10.75 6.79
CA ALA A 99 5.91 12.17 6.72
C ALA A 99 6.82 12.65 7.87
N PRO A 100 6.58 12.33 9.16
CA PRO A 100 7.43 12.81 10.25
C PRO A 100 8.88 12.31 10.22
N SER A 101 9.15 11.21 9.53
CA SER A 101 10.51 10.68 9.40
C SER A 101 11.30 11.31 8.24
N HIS A 102 10.65 12.10 7.38
CA HIS A 102 11.26 12.68 6.17
C HIS A 102 11.09 14.19 6.06
N LEU A 103 10.09 14.75 6.71
CA LEU A 103 9.80 16.19 6.73
C LEU A 103 9.86 16.70 8.18
N SER A 104 10.20 17.97 8.34
CA SER A 104 10.28 18.61 9.67
C SER A 104 9.78 20.06 9.66
N GLY A 105 9.57 20.61 10.85
CA GLY A 105 9.19 22.01 11.01
C GLY A 105 7.92 22.37 10.25
N GLN A 106 7.91 23.57 9.64
CA GLN A 106 6.76 24.09 8.92
C GLN A 106 6.38 23.25 7.71
N VAL A 107 7.35 22.63 7.02
CA VAL A 107 7.08 21.81 5.85
C VAL A 107 6.24 20.57 6.20
N LEU A 108 6.51 19.96 7.36
CA LEU A 108 5.70 18.84 7.86
C LEU A 108 4.25 19.27 8.16
N VAL A 109 4.09 20.42 8.80
CA VAL A 109 2.76 20.98 9.11
C VAL A 109 1.98 21.28 7.82
N ASP A 110 2.62 21.95 6.85
CA ASP A 110 2.01 22.27 5.57
C ASP A 110 1.62 20.99 4.81
N PHE A 111 2.53 20.01 4.73
CA PHE A 111 2.27 18.73 4.06
C PHE A 111 1.08 17.99 4.68
N THR A 112 1.05 17.89 6.01
CA THR A 112 -0.02 17.20 6.72
C THR A 112 -1.36 17.90 6.52
N SER A 113 -1.37 19.23 6.55
CA SER A 113 -2.57 20.05 6.29
C SER A 113 -3.07 19.82 4.86
N ASP A 114 -2.19 19.94 3.86
CA ASP A 114 -2.53 19.76 2.46
C ASP A 114 -3.02 18.32 2.16
N LEU A 115 -2.34 17.32 2.73
CA LEU A 115 -2.72 15.91 2.58
C LEU A 115 -4.13 15.65 3.13
N ASN A 116 -4.43 16.19 4.32
CA ASN A 116 -5.74 16.06 4.96
C ASN A 116 -6.83 16.76 4.15
N GLU A 117 -6.58 17.98 3.69
CA GLU A 117 -7.52 18.76 2.88
C GLU A 117 -7.87 18.05 1.58
N ILE A 118 -6.86 17.60 0.85
CA ILE A 118 -7.04 16.86 -0.42
C ILE A 118 -7.82 15.57 -0.18
N PHE A 119 -7.45 14.81 0.85
CA PHE A 119 -8.12 13.56 1.19
C PHE A 119 -9.59 13.80 1.51
N LEU A 120 -9.89 14.68 2.46
CA LEU A 120 -11.26 14.92 2.91
C LEU A 120 -12.14 15.50 1.81
N THR A 121 -11.64 16.48 1.05
CA THR A 121 -12.39 17.09 -0.06
C THR A 121 -12.78 16.06 -1.11
N ASN A 122 -11.83 15.22 -1.53
CA ASN A 122 -12.10 14.22 -2.56
C ASN A 122 -12.91 13.04 -2.02
N PHE A 123 -12.73 12.68 -0.75
CA PHE A 123 -13.51 11.60 -0.14
C PHE A 123 -14.98 12.00 0.01
N LYS A 124 -15.26 13.23 0.49
CA LYS A 124 -16.61 13.79 0.57
C LYS A 124 -17.28 13.85 -0.81
N ARG A 125 -16.56 14.34 -1.83
CA ARG A 125 -17.09 14.39 -3.20
C ARG A 125 -17.51 13.00 -3.70
N VAL A 126 -16.72 11.97 -3.47
CA VAL A 126 -17.09 10.59 -3.87
C VAL A 126 -18.26 10.08 -3.04
N GLN A 127 -18.31 10.39 -1.74
CA GLN A 127 -19.42 10.01 -0.87
C GLN A 127 -20.73 10.66 -1.32
N GLU A 128 -20.73 11.94 -1.70
CA GLU A 128 -21.89 12.63 -2.27
C GLU A 128 -22.38 11.98 -3.58
N ASP A 129 -21.45 11.61 -4.46
CA ASP A 129 -21.79 10.90 -5.69
C ASP A 129 -22.41 9.51 -5.41
N VAL A 130 -21.92 8.78 -4.39
CA VAL A 130 -22.52 7.50 -3.95
C VAL A 130 -23.90 7.73 -3.32
N SER A 131 -24.05 8.77 -2.51
CA SER A 131 -25.34 9.13 -1.92
C SER A 131 -26.38 9.38 -3.02
N TRP A 132 -26.01 10.17 -4.02
CA TRP A 132 -26.90 10.43 -5.17
C TRP A 132 -27.18 9.15 -6.00
N PHE A 133 -26.20 8.25 -6.12
CA PHE A 133 -26.44 6.96 -6.77
C PHE A 133 -27.52 6.15 -6.04
N VAL A 134 -27.52 6.12 -4.71
CA VAL A 134 -28.54 5.45 -3.89
C VAL A 134 -29.89 6.15 -4.06
N ASP A 135 -29.93 7.48 -3.93
CA ASP A 135 -31.15 8.28 -4.04
C ASP A 135 -31.80 8.17 -5.43
N LYS A 136 -31.00 7.98 -6.48
CA LYS A 136 -31.47 7.81 -7.85
C LYS A 136 -32.31 6.56 -8.07
N HIS A 137 -32.18 5.55 -7.20
CA HIS A 137 -32.99 4.33 -7.25
C HIS A 137 -34.34 4.50 -6.59
N ASP A 138 -34.60 5.62 -5.90
CA ASP A 138 -35.95 5.98 -5.44
C ASP A 138 -36.81 6.37 -6.66
N TYR A 139 -38.04 5.84 -6.72
CA TYR A 139 -38.99 6.10 -7.81
C TYR A 139 -39.25 7.61 -8.03
N ARG A 140 -39.18 8.41 -6.96
CA ARG A 140 -39.37 9.87 -6.99
C ARG A 140 -38.28 10.58 -7.81
N ASN A 141 -37.11 9.98 -7.92
CA ASN A 141 -35.94 10.54 -8.60
C ASN A 141 -35.75 9.92 -10.02
N LYS A 142 -36.71 9.12 -10.50
CA LYS A 142 -36.59 8.37 -11.76
C LYS A 142 -36.18 9.24 -12.93
N GLU A 143 -36.79 10.41 -13.09
CA GLU A 143 -36.55 11.35 -14.22
C GLU A 143 -35.34 12.29 -13.97
N ALA A 144 -34.77 12.31 -12.76
CA ALA A 144 -33.65 13.18 -12.44
C ALA A 144 -32.36 12.71 -13.16
N SER A 145 -31.45 13.64 -13.42
CA SER A 145 -30.13 13.31 -14.00
C SER A 145 -29.28 12.47 -13.05
N TRP A 146 -28.50 11.54 -13.58
CA TRP A 146 -27.52 10.77 -12.81
C TRP A 146 -26.35 11.61 -12.28
N LYS A 147 -26.15 12.84 -12.78
CA LYS A 147 -24.98 13.66 -12.46
C LYS A 147 -23.69 12.86 -12.65
N ASN A 148 -22.80 12.87 -11.66
CA ASN A 148 -21.53 12.13 -11.66
C ASN A 148 -21.60 10.79 -10.91
N SER A 149 -22.81 10.25 -10.65
CA SER A 149 -22.96 9.10 -9.77
C SER A 149 -22.85 7.73 -10.44
N LYS A 150 -22.92 7.65 -11.78
CA LYS A 150 -22.96 6.35 -12.50
C LYS A 150 -21.77 5.45 -12.18
N ASP A 151 -20.58 6.03 -12.03
CA ASP A 151 -19.32 5.35 -11.71
C ASP A 151 -18.88 5.55 -10.24
N SER A 152 -19.78 6.02 -9.38
CA SER A 152 -19.46 6.34 -7.99
C SER A 152 -19.05 5.11 -7.18
N LEU A 153 -19.68 3.96 -7.42
CA LEU A 153 -19.35 2.72 -6.68
C LEU A 153 -17.92 2.25 -6.93
N PRO A 154 -17.43 2.03 -8.18
CA PRO A 154 -16.03 1.66 -8.39
C PRO A 154 -15.06 2.72 -7.88
N ARG A 155 -15.40 4.02 -7.99
CA ARG A 155 -14.57 5.09 -7.39
C ARG A 155 -14.51 5.00 -5.86
N ALA A 156 -15.63 4.71 -5.21
CA ALA A 156 -15.68 4.53 -3.76
C ALA A 156 -14.88 3.29 -3.33
N MET A 157 -15.01 2.17 -4.02
CA MET A 157 -14.22 0.95 -3.75
C MET A 157 -12.73 1.23 -3.86
N THR A 158 -12.30 1.93 -4.91
CA THR A 158 -10.89 2.34 -5.07
C THR A 158 -10.43 3.26 -3.93
N LYS A 159 -11.28 4.19 -3.47
CA LYS A 159 -10.93 5.12 -2.39
C LYS A 159 -10.85 4.44 -1.02
N VAL A 160 -11.72 3.48 -0.74
CA VAL A 160 -11.79 2.81 0.58
C VAL A 160 -10.80 1.65 0.66
N ASN A 161 -10.77 0.77 -0.36
CA ASN A 161 -10.06 -0.52 -0.29
C ASN A 161 -8.88 -0.64 -1.27
N SER A 162 -8.53 0.43 -2.00
CA SER A 162 -7.48 0.38 -3.05
C SER A 162 -7.74 -0.66 -4.15
N ILE A 163 -8.97 -1.12 -4.29
CA ILE A 163 -9.36 -2.09 -5.33
C ILE A 163 -9.55 -1.34 -6.64
N LEU A 164 -8.78 -1.71 -7.66
CA LEU A 164 -9.04 -1.28 -9.04
C LEU A 164 -10.19 -2.13 -9.58
N SER A 165 -11.31 -1.49 -9.94
CA SER A 165 -12.33 -2.16 -10.75
C SER A 165 -11.77 -2.32 -12.16
N GLU A 166 -11.62 -3.55 -12.63
CA GLU A 166 -11.42 -3.80 -14.05
C GLU A 166 -12.68 -3.34 -14.79
N ASN A 167 -12.51 -2.38 -15.71
CA ASN A 167 -13.56 -1.98 -16.66
C ASN A 167 -13.60 -2.96 -17.82
#